data_8cffb153e08f45f92641dc01793170ba
#
_entry.id   8cffb153e08f45f92641dc01793170ba
#
_cell.length_a   1.000
_cell.length_b   1.000
_cell.length_c   1.000
_cell.angle_alpha   90.00
_cell.angle_beta   90.00
_cell.angle_gamma   90.00
#
_symmetry.space_group_name_H-M   'P 1'
#
loop_
_entity.id
_entity.type
_entity.pdbx_description
1 polymer ?
#
loop_
_entity_poly.entity_id
_entity_poly.type
_entity_poly.pdbx_seq_one_letter_code
_entity_poly.pdbx_strand_id
1 'polypeptide(L)'
;MNKIINKILLLFSVFLFFSCNEFQKLLRNEDVKIKYEMAEKYYENEEWRRASTLFEQIQPKYRGKPQGERITFFYANSLLNKKNYVLAAFQFESFVKSYPISQKVEEAAFNAAYCYYKQSPKHSLDQADTMTAIEKLQNFINFYPYSEKLEEANDLVQELRIKLEYKAFEIAKQYNTIRDYTSAIKVLNSFISEYPGTPYREDALFYLFDSSYQLAVNSIQIKRLERLKNAIKVYEELINDYPETKFFNESKKMMN
;
A
#
# COMPACT_ATOMS: atom_id res chain seq x y z
N MET A 1 38.37 9.99 -31.95
CA MET A 1 37.28 9.28 -31.29
C MET A 1 36.21 10.23 -30.72
N ASN A 2 36.56 11.26 -29.95
CA ASN A 2 35.61 12.22 -29.37
C ASN A 2 34.74 13.01 -30.38
N LYS A 3 35.26 13.38 -31.56
CA LYS A 3 34.52 14.13 -32.59
C LYS A 3 33.38 13.29 -33.23
N ILE A 4 33.53 11.97 -33.33
CA ILE A 4 32.51 11.07 -33.86
C ILE A 4 31.44 10.85 -32.83
N ILE A 5 31.80 10.65 -31.54
CA ILE A 5 30.88 10.50 -30.43
C ILE A 5 30.01 11.76 -30.29
N ASN A 6 30.62 12.96 -30.37
CA ASN A 6 29.88 14.22 -30.29
C ASN A 6 28.89 14.40 -31.49
N LYS A 7 29.26 13.94 -32.71
CA LYS A 7 28.34 13.97 -33.85
C LYS A 7 27.20 13.01 -33.70
N ILE A 8 27.41 11.79 -33.14
CA ILE A 8 26.38 10.81 -32.86
C ILE A 8 25.45 11.33 -31.75
N LEU A 9 25.98 11.94 -30.70
CA LEU A 9 25.20 12.54 -29.61
C LEU A 9 24.34 13.71 -30.12
N LEU A 10 24.90 14.54 -31.04
CA LEU A 10 24.18 15.65 -31.66
C LEU A 10 23.06 15.15 -32.58
N LEU A 11 23.30 14.11 -33.36
CA LEU A 11 22.27 13.48 -34.20
C LEU A 11 21.15 12.86 -33.36
N PHE A 12 21.49 12.20 -32.25
CA PHE A 12 20.52 11.61 -31.33
C PHE A 12 19.66 12.68 -30.63
N SER A 13 20.25 13.84 -30.28
CA SER A 13 19.50 14.95 -29.70
C SER A 13 18.50 15.57 -30.65
N VAL A 14 18.82 15.66 -31.95
CA VAL A 14 17.91 16.20 -32.97
C VAL A 14 16.70 15.29 -33.18
N PHE A 15 16.85 13.96 -33.11
CA PHE A 15 15.72 13.01 -33.21
C PHE A 15 14.71 13.16 -32.06
N LEU A 16 15.15 13.55 -30.86
CA LEU A 16 14.27 13.76 -29.72
C LEU A 16 13.32 14.96 -29.90
N PHE A 17 13.72 15.98 -30.64
CA PHE A 17 12.87 17.17 -30.88
C PHE A 17 11.76 16.95 -31.91
N PHE A 18 11.93 16.04 -32.87
CA PHE A 18 10.88 15.77 -33.90
C PHE A 18 9.67 15.03 -33.34
N SER A 19 9.86 14.09 -32.42
CA SER A 19 8.77 13.31 -31.81
C SER A 19 7.83 14.17 -30.97
N CYS A 20 8.32 15.22 -30.33
CA CYS A 20 7.51 16.10 -29.48
C CYS A 20 6.56 17.00 -30.32
N ASN A 21 6.95 17.35 -31.53
CA ASN A 21 6.16 18.23 -32.39
C ASN A 21 4.92 17.52 -32.98
N GLU A 22 5.02 16.26 -33.39
CA GLU A 22 3.89 15.50 -33.95
C GLU A 22 2.80 15.24 -32.90
N PHE A 23 3.17 14.86 -31.69
CA PHE A 23 2.21 14.66 -30.60
C PHE A 23 1.47 15.96 -30.24
N GLN A 24 2.19 17.10 -30.21
CA GLN A 24 1.55 18.41 -29.97
C GLN A 24 0.57 18.81 -31.08
N LYS A 25 0.86 18.49 -32.36
CA LYS A 25 -0.09 18.68 -33.47
C LYS A 25 -1.33 17.80 -33.28
N LEU A 26 -1.14 16.54 -32.87
CA LEU A 26 -2.23 15.60 -32.61
C LEU A 26 -3.13 16.08 -31.46
N LEU A 27 -2.58 16.62 -30.37
CA LEU A 27 -3.36 17.17 -29.25
C LEU A 27 -4.29 18.32 -29.68
N ARG A 28 -3.86 19.11 -30.67
CA ARG A 28 -4.65 20.23 -31.23
C ARG A 28 -5.60 19.83 -32.36
N ASN A 29 -5.48 18.61 -32.86
CA ASN A 29 -6.37 18.10 -33.90
C ASN A 29 -7.80 18.00 -33.35
N GLU A 30 -8.78 18.44 -34.08
CA GLU A 30 -10.20 18.36 -33.70
C GLU A 30 -10.84 17.01 -34.06
N ASP A 31 -10.20 16.25 -34.96
CA ASP A 31 -10.68 14.93 -35.37
C ASP A 31 -10.55 13.90 -34.27
N VAL A 32 -11.68 13.57 -33.66
CA VAL A 32 -11.79 12.62 -32.56
C VAL A 32 -11.46 11.20 -33.00
N LYS A 33 -11.68 10.84 -34.29
CA LYS A 33 -11.37 9.52 -34.80
C LYS A 33 -9.86 9.30 -34.91
N ILE A 34 -9.14 10.28 -35.45
CA ILE A 34 -7.67 10.24 -35.51
C ILE A 34 -7.07 10.14 -34.11
N LYS A 35 -7.59 10.92 -33.15
CA LYS A 35 -7.14 10.83 -31.74
C LYS A 35 -7.41 9.46 -31.15
N TYR A 36 -8.53 8.84 -31.44
CA TYR A 36 -8.86 7.50 -30.96
C TYR A 36 -7.87 6.46 -31.49
N GLU A 37 -7.66 6.41 -32.81
CA GLU A 37 -6.73 5.48 -33.47
C GLU A 37 -5.29 5.64 -32.90
N MET A 38 -4.87 6.88 -32.70
CA MET A 38 -3.54 7.15 -32.14
C MET A 38 -3.45 6.85 -30.63
N ALA A 39 -4.53 7.04 -29.88
CA ALA A 39 -4.57 6.67 -28.46
C ALA A 39 -4.44 5.14 -28.28
N GLU A 40 -5.12 4.36 -29.13
CA GLU A 40 -4.98 2.90 -29.14
C GLU A 40 -3.55 2.48 -29.50
N LYS A 41 -2.96 3.07 -30.53
CA LYS A 41 -1.59 2.79 -30.94
C LYS A 41 -0.58 3.10 -29.81
N TYR A 42 -0.74 4.25 -29.11
CA TYR A 42 0.10 4.57 -27.96
C TYR A 42 -0.13 3.62 -26.78
N TYR A 43 -1.37 3.16 -26.58
CA TYR A 43 -1.69 2.17 -25.56
C TYR A 43 -1.03 0.81 -25.86
N GLU A 44 -1.11 0.33 -27.08
CA GLU A 44 -0.48 -0.93 -27.53
C GLU A 44 1.07 -0.87 -27.45
N ASN A 45 1.65 0.31 -27.65
CA ASN A 45 3.10 0.55 -27.50
C ASN A 45 3.52 0.87 -26.05
N GLU A 46 2.62 0.75 -25.08
CA GLU A 46 2.87 1.07 -23.64
C GLU A 46 3.29 2.54 -23.39
N GLU A 47 2.99 3.43 -24.32
CA GLU A 47 3.23 4.87 -24.20
C GLU A 47 2.13 5.52 -23.32
N TRP A 48 1.98 5.04 -22.09
CA TRP A 48 0.87 5.32 -21.18
C TRP A 48 0.56 6.81 -20.99
N ARG A 49 1.60 7.64 -20.98
CA ARG A 49 1.43 9.09 -20.83
C ARG A 49 0.71 9.69 -22.02
N ARG A 50 1.11 9.32 -23.25
CA ARG A 50 0.50 9.80 -24.49
C ARG A 50 -0.91 9.24 -24.65
N ALA A 51 -1.07 7.94 -24.43
CA ALA A 51 -2.36 7.26 -24.49
C ALA A 51 -3.37 7.91 -23.53
N SER A 52 -3.03 8.06 -22.26
CA SER A 52 -3.92 8.66 -21.26
C SER A 52 -4.33 10.09 -21.61
N THR A 53 -3.42 10.90 -22.15
CA THR A 53 -3.74 12.29 -22.53
C THR A 53 -4.73 12.36 -23.68
N LEU A 54 -4.62 11.45 -24.66
CA LEU A 54 -5.57 11.41 -25.78
C LEU A 54 -6.92 10.83 -25.33
N PHE A 55 -6.92 9.74 -24.56
CA PHE A 55 -8.16 9.17 -24.03
C PHE A 55 -8.93 10.19 -23.18
N GLU A 56 -8.25 10.98 -22.35
CA GLU A 56 -8.85 12.06 -21.56
C GLU A 56 -9.61 13.05 -22.45
N GLN A 57 -9.02 13.46 -23.59
CA GLN A 57 -9.64 14.41 -24.52
C GLN A 57 -10.87 13.84 -25.25
N ILE A 58 -10.85 12.53 -25.57
CA ILE A 58 -11.90 11.93 -26.39
C ILE A 58 -13.00 11.25 -25.57
N GLN A 59 -12.72 10.79 -24.34
CA GLN A 59 -13.69 10.07 -23.50
C GLN A 59 -15.06 10.77 -23.43
N PRO A 60 -15.17 12.10 -23.22
CA PRO A 60 -16.48 12.77 -23.16
C PRO A 60 -17.27 12.67 -24.47
N LYS A 61 -16.59 12.60 -25.62
CA LYS A 61 -17.21 12.53 -26.96
C LYS A 61 -17.74 11.13 -27.29
N TYR A 62 -17.28 10.12 -26.56
CA TYR A 62 -17.71 8.72 -26.75
C TYR A 62 -18.65 8.21 -25.65
N ARG A 63 -19.06 9.05 -24.71
CA ARG A 63 -20.04 8.69 -23.69
C ARG A 63 -21.35 8.22 -24.35
N GLY A 64 -21.81 7.02 -23.97
CA GLY A 64 -23.01 6.40 -24.54
C GLY A 64 -22.84 5.79 -25.94
N LYS A 65 -21.63 5.82 -26.51
CA LYS A 65 -21.32 5.15 -27.79
C LYS A 65 -20.69 3.77 -27.53
N PRO A 66 -20.74 2.83 -28.50
CA PRO A 66 -20.17 1.49 -28.37
C PRO A 66 -18.68 1.49 -27.96
N GLN A 67 -17.91 2.44 -28.47
CA GLN A 67 -16.47 2.57 -28.14
C GLN A 67 -16.22 3.16 -26.75
N GLY A 68 -17.21 3.75 -26.09
CA GLY A 68 -17.07 4.43 -24.80
C GLY A 68 -16.57 3.51 -23.69
N GLU A 69 -17.02 2.26 -23.69
CA GLU A 69 -16.54 1.22 -22.78
C GLU A 69 -15.03 1.01 -22.91
N ARG A 70 -14.56 0.69 -24.12
CA ARG A 70 -13.15 0.44 -24.40
C ARG A 70 -12.27 1.64 -24.07
N ILE A 71 -12.71 2.84 -24.46
CA ILE A 71 -11.98 4.09 -24.17
C ILE A 71 -11.84 4.32 -22.68
N THR A 72 -12.92 4.15 -21.92
CA THR A 72 -12.90 4.35 -20.46
C THR A 72 -11.97 3.35 -19.78
N PHE A 73 -12.02 2.08 -20.19
CA PHE A 73 -11.16 1.04 -19.66
C PHE A 73 -9.67 1.30 -20.00
N PHE A 74 -9.35 1.61 -21.25
CA PHE A 74 -7.97 1.89 -21.67
C PHE A 74 -7.42 3.16 -21.05
N TYR A 75 -8.27 4.18 -20.84
CA TYR A 75 -7.89 5.38 -20.11
C TYR A 75 -7.50 5.04 -18.67
N ALA A 76 -8.35 4.31 -17.94
CA ALA A 76 -8.09 3.87 -16.58
C ALA A 76 -6.79 3.05 -16.47
N ASN A 77 -6.58 2.09 -17.39
CA ASN A 77 -5.34 1.29 -17.44
C ASN A 77 -4.10 2.13 -17.76
N SER A 78 -4.21 3.09 -18.67
CA SER A 78 -3.10 4.02 -18.96
C SER A 78 -2.71 4.85 -17.72
N LEU A 79 -3.71 5.26 -16.93
CA LEU A 79 -3.50 5.98 -15.67
C LEU A 79 -2.84 5.09 -14.61
N LEU A 80 -3.27 3.84 -14.48
CA LEU A 80 -2.70 2.85 -13.58
C LEU A 80 -1.22 2.61 -13.91
N ASN A 81 -0.91 2.33 -15.19
CA ASN A 81 0.45 2.03 -15.62
C ASN A 81 1.39 3.24 -15.53
N LYS A 82 0.89 4.46 -15.70
CA LYS A 82 1.68 5.67 -15.41
C LYS A 82 1.72 6.04 -13.92
N LYS A 83 1.17 5.18 -13.03
CA LYS A 83 1.16 5.32 -11.56
C LYS A 83 0.35 6.52 -11.04
N ASN A 84 -0.62 7.01 -11.81
CA ASN A 84 -1.59 7.99 -11.33
C ASN A 84 -2.76 7.27 -10.66
N TYR A 85 -2.50 6.70 -9.49
CA TYR A 85 -3.43 5.80 -8.81
C TYR A 85 -4.74 6.47 -8.41
N VAL A 86 -4.70 7.75 -8.02
CA VAL A 86 -5.91 8.49 -7.62
C VAL A 86 -6.89 8.58 -8.78
N LEU A 87 -6.43 9.06 -9.94
CA LEU A 87 -7.30 9.22 -11.11
C LEU A 87 -7.66 7.87 -11.73
N ALA A 88 -6.74 6.88 -11.68
CA ALA A 88 -7.02 5.52 -12.14
C ALA A 88 -8.16 4.88 -11.34
N ALA A 89 -8.13 4.97 -9.99
CA ALA A 89 -9.19 4.46 -9.13
C ALA A 89 -10.55 5.06 -9.51
N PHE A 90 -10.61 6.39 -9.65
CA PHE A 90 -11.83 7.08 -10.05
C PHE A 90 -12.36 6.61 -11.42
N GLN A 91 -11.48 6.43 -12.42
CA GLN A 91 -11.88 5.98 -13.74
C GLN A 91 -12.34 4.53 -13.75
N PHE A 92 -11.70 3.63 -12.99
CA PHE A 92 -12.14 2.25 -12.84
C PHE A 92 -13.48 2.16 -12.09
N GLU A 93 -13.68 2.91 -11.01
CA GLU A 93 -14.98 2.97 -10.32
C GLU A 93 -16.08 3.51 -11.25
N SER A 94 -15.77 4.54 -12.05
CA SER A 94 -16.68 5.07 -13.05
C SER A 94 -17.02 4.02 -14.13
N PHE A 95 -16.02 3.21 -14.54
CA PHE A 95 -16.23 2.10 -15.47
C PHE A 95 -17.19 1.06 -14.90
N VAL A 96 -16.93 0.58 -13.69
CA VAL A 96 -17.80 -0.42 -13.01
C VAL A 96 -19.24 0.07 -12.92
N LYS A 97 -19.43 1.35 -12.58
CA LYS A 97 -20.76 1.96 -12.49
C LYS A 97 -21.45 2.11 -13.84
N SER A 98 -20.68 2.47 -14.91
CA SER A 98 -21.23 2.79 -16.22
C SER A 98 -21.45 1.55 -17.11
N TYR A 99 -20.68 0.49 -16.88
CA TYR A 99 -20.70 -0.74 -17.68
C TYR A 99 -20.79 -2.01 -16.82
N PRO A 100 -21.86 -2.16 -16.01
CA PRO A 100 -21.98 -3.24 -15.01
C PRO A 100 -22.07 -4.65 -15.62
N ILE A 101 -22.41 -4.76 -16.90
CA ILE A 101 -22.50 -6.04 -17.64
C ILE A 101 -21.27 -6.32 -18.51
N SER A 102 -20.25 -5.45 -18.46
CA SER A 102 -19.01 -5.62 -19.20
C SER A 102 -18.24 -6.87 -18.76
N GLN A 103 -17.62 -7.57 -19.70
CA GLN A 103 -16.67 -8.64 -19.37
C GLN A 103 -15.44 -8.13 -18.63
N LYS A 104 -15.20 -6.82 -18.65
CA LYS A 104 -14.08 -6.15 -17.96
C LYS A 104 -14.47 -5.58 -16.58
N VAL A 105 -15.71 -5.78 -16.13
CA VAL A 105 -16.19 -5.16 -14.87
C VAL A 105 -15.43 -5.67 -13.66
N GLU A 106 -15.17 -6.98 -13.60
CA GLU A 106 -14.42 -7.59 -12.51
C GLU A 106 -12.96 -7.11 -12.47
N GLU A 107 -12.29 -7.11 -13.63
CA GLU A 107 -10.92 -6.59 -13.76
C GLU A 107 -10.85 -5.10 -13.37
N ALA A 108 -11.84 -4.31 -13.77
CA ALA A 108 -11.90 -2.90 -13.41
C ALA A 108 -12.14 -2.71 -11.91
N ALA A 109 -13.00 -3.52 -11.30
CA ALA A 109 -13.27 -3.47 -9.86
C ALA A 109 -12.02 -3.82 -9.03
N PHE A 110 -11.29 -4.87 -9.45
CA PHE A 110 -10.01 -5.23 -8.81
C PHE A 110 -8.99 -4.10 -8.96
N ASN A 111 -8.81 -3.56 -10.19
CA ASN A 111 -7.85 -2.50 -10.45
C ASN A 111 -8.18 -1.19 -9.71
N ALA A 112 -9.47 -0.90 -9.48
CA ALA A 112 -9.88 0.21 -8.62
C ALA A 112 -9.37 0.00 -7.18
N ALA A 113 -9.65 -1.18 -6.59
CA ALA A 113 -9.20 -1.53 -5.24
C ALA A 113 -7.66 -1.55 -5.14
N TYR A 114 -6.98 -2.10 -6.14
CA TYR A 114 -5.51 -2.10 -6.22
C TYR A 114 -4.93 -0.69 -6.27
N CYS A 115 -5.58 0.26 -6.94
CA CYS A 115 -5.17 1.66 -6.93
C CYS A 115 -5.22 2.26 -5.51
N TYR A 116 -6.24 1.95 -4.71
CA TYR A 116 -6.30 2.36 -3.30
C TYR A 116 -5.18 1.72 -2.47
N TYR A 117 -4.90 0.42 -2.69
CA TYR A 117 -3.76 -0.24 -2.06
C TYR A 117 -2.44 0.49 -2.35
N LYS A 118 -2.20 0.90 -3.62
CA LYS A 118 -1.00 1.67 -4.01
C LYS A 118 -0.91 3.07 -3.40
N GLN A 119 -2.01 3.63 -2.95
CA GLN A 119 -2.06 4.93 -2.26
C GLN A 119 -1.78 4.82 -0.76
N SER A 120 -1.84 3.61 -0.19
CA SER A 120 -1.56 3.38 1.23
C SER A 120 -0.14 3.81 1.60
N PRO A 121 0.03 4.76 2.54
CA PRO A 121 1.33 5.32 2.88
C PRO A 121 2.18 4.39 3.75
N LYS A 122 3.39 4.83 4.09
CA LYS A 122 4.24 4.16 5.08
C LYS A 122 3.54 4.13 6.45
N HIS A 123 3.81 3.09 7.25
CA HIS A 123 3.22 2.89 8.58
C HIS A 123 3.37 4.10 9.53
N SER A 124 4.45 4.89 9.40
CA SER A 124 4.73 6.05 10.26
C SER A 124 3.81 7.26 10.00
N LEU A 125 3.11 7.28 8.86
CA LEU A 125 2.17 8.36 8.49
C LEU A 125 0.75 8.02 8.96
N ASP A 126 -0.20 8.93 8.73
CA ASP A 126 -1.63 8.65 8.90
C ASP A 126 -2.07 7.47 8.04
N GLN A 127 -2.99 6.65 8.54
CA GLN A 127 -3.39 5.39 7.90
C GLN A 127 -4.84 5.40 7.38
N ALA A 128 -5.47 6.57 7.23
CA ALA A 128 -6.82 6.68 6.69
C ALA A 128 -6.92 6.05 5.29
N ASP A 129 -5.94 6.33 4.42
CA ASP A 129 -5.89 5.74 3.08
C ASP A 129 -5.67 4.22 3.13
N THR A 130 -4.93 3.70 4.13
CA THR A 130 -4.77 2.26 4.33
C THR A 130 -6.08 1.59 4.71
N MET A 131 -6.85 2.21 5.61
CA MET A 131 -8.16 1.70 6.00
C MET A 131 -9.15 1.73 4.82
N THR A 132 -9.14 2.80 4.02
CA THR A 132 -9.92 2.89 2.77
C THR A 132 -9.52 1.78 1.79
N ALA A 133 -8.23 1.51 1.63
CA ALA A 133 -7.75 0.45 0.74
C ALA A 133 -8.23 -0.94 1.19
N ILE A 134 -8.18 -1.23 2.50
CA ILE A 134 -8.73 -2.48 3.07
C ILE A 134 -10.22 -2.60 2.76
N GLU A 135 -10.99 -1.53 2.98
CA GLU A 135 -12.42 -1.52 2.68
C GLU A 135 -12.70 -1.82 1.19
N LYS A 136 -11.97 -1.16 0.27
CA LYS A 136 -12.16 -1.35 -1.17
C LYS A 136 -11.79 -2.77 -1.62
N LEU A 137 -10.70 -3.34 -1.11
CA LEU A 137 -10.32 -4.72 -1.37
C LEU A 137 -11.35 -5.71 -0.79
N GLN A 138 -11.83 -5.47 0.43
CA GLN A 138 -12.85 -6.31 1.05
C GLN A 138 -14.18 -6.26 0.27
N ASN A 139 -14.56 -5.10 -0.24
CA ASN A 139 -15.73 -4.97 -1.10
C ASN A 139 -15.54 -5.78 -2.40
N PHE A 140 -14.36 -5.74 -3.03
CA PHE A 140 -14.07 -6.58 -4.19
C PHE A 140 -14.22 -8.07 -3.86
N ILE A 141 -13.61 -8.54 -2.76
CA ILE A 141 -13.68 -9.93 -2.29
C ILE A 141 -15.14 -10.37 -2.10
N ASN A 142 -15.97 -9.52 -1.50
CA ASN A 142 -17.36 -9.83 -1.22
C ASN A 142 -18.23 -9.87 -2.48
N PHE A 143 -18.00 -8.98 -3.46
CA PHE A 143 -18.78 -8.92 -4.70
C PHE A 143 -18.34 -9.96 -5.74
N TYR A 144 -17.07 -10.39 -5.71
CA TYR A 144 -16.50 -11.33 -6.69
C TYR A 144 -15.87 -12.56 -6.00
N PRO A 145 -16.66 -13.38 -5.26
CA PRO A 145 -16.12 -14.48 -4.43
C PRO A 145 -15.52 -15.64 -5.25
N TYR A 146 -15.72 -15.64 -6.56
CA TYR A 146 -15.17 -16.66 -7.48
C TYR A 146 -14.12 -16.08 -8.44
N SER A 147 -13.63 -14.88 -8.19
CA SER A 147 -12.63 -14.22 -9.01
C SER A 147 -11.28 -14.95 -8.97
N GLU A 148 -10.59 -15.02 -10.12
CA GLU A 148 -9.19 -15.44 -10.16
C GLU A 148 -8.26 -14.50 -9.37
N LYS A 149 -8.72 -13.28 -9.07
CA LYS A 149 -8.01 -12.28 -8.27
C LYS A 149 -8.30 -12.35 -6.77
N LEU A 150 -9.08 -13.35 -6.33
CA LEU A 150 -9.50 -13.46 -4.93
C LEU A 150 -8.32 -13.66 -3.98
N GLU A 151 -7.39 -14.56 -4.32
CA GLU A 151 -6.19 -14.82 -3.53
C GLU A 151 -5.31 -13.57 -3.43
N GLU A 152 -5.00 -12.94 -4.56
CA GLU A 152 -4.23 -11.70 -4.60
C GLU A 152 -4.90 -10.59 -3.75
N ALA A 153 -6.22 -10.43 -3.84
CA ALA A 153 -6.93 -9.43 -3.05
C ALA A 153 -6.85 -9.70 -1.54
N ASN A 154 -6.95 -10.97 -1.11
CA ASN A 154 -6.80 -11.35 0.30
C ASN A 154 -5.37 -11.09 0.80
N ASP A 155 -4.36 -11.40 0.00
CA ASP A 155 -2.96 -11.15 0.34
C ASP A 155 -2.69 -9.66 0.54
N LEU A 156 -3.23 -8.81 -0.35
CA LEU A 156 -3.13 -7.36 -0.23
C LEU A 156 -3.82 -6.83 1.05
N VAL A 157 -4.99 -7.38 1.41
CA VAL A 157 -5.65 -7.04 2.69
C VAL A 157 -4.79 -7.43 3.88
N GLN A 158 -4.21 -8.63 3.84
CA GLN A 158 -3.34 -9.11 4.92
C GLN A 158 -2.08 -8.26 5.07
N GLU A 159 -1.44 -7.87 3.97
CA GLU A 159 -0.28 -6.96 3.99
C GLU A 159 -0.63 -5.62 4.64
N LEU A 160 -1.78 -5.04 4.29
CA LEU A 160 -2.23 -3.79 4.87
C LEU A 160 -2.56 -3.92 6.37
N ARG A 161 -3.16 -5.03 6.80
CA ARG A 161 -3.42 -5.31 8.22
C ARG A 161 -2.13 -5.43 9.01
N ILE A 162 -1.16 -6.20 8.52
CA ILE A 162 0.17 -6.33 9.14
C ILE A 162 0.85 -4.95 9.26
N LYS A 163 0.69 -4.07 8.27
CA LYS A 163 1.21 -2.69 8.33
C LYS A 163 0.57 -1.88 9.46
N LEU A 164 -0.76 -2.02 9.68
CA LEU A 164 -1.45 -1.37 10.79
C LEU A 164 -1.00 -1.92 12.15
N GLU A 165 -0.85 -3.23 12.26
CA GLU A 165 -0.31 -3.91 13.45
C GLU A 165 1.11 -3.43 13.75
N TYR A 166 1.96 -3.34 12.73
CA TYR A 166 3.31 -2.81 12.89
C TYR A 166 3.32 -1.38 13.42
N LYS A 167 2.43 -0.52 12.90
CA LYS A 167 2.28 0.84 13.43
C LYS A 167 1.88 0.83 14.91
N ALA A 168 0.89 0.02 15.28
CA ALA A 168 0.44 -0.10 16.66
C ALA A 168 1.57 -0.60 17.59
N PHE A 169 2.33 -1.61 17.14
CA PHE A 169 3.50 -2.10 17.84
C PHE A 169 4.59 -1.03 18.03
N GLU A 170 4.96 -0.29 16.97
CA GLU A 170 5.98 0.76 17.07
C GLU A 170 5.56 1.89 18.03
N ILE A 171 4.27 2.25 18.05
CA ILE A 171 3.73 3.20 19.03
C ILE A 171 3.87 2.65 20.44
N ALA A 172 3.54 1.38 20.68
CA ALA A 172 3.65 0.74 21.99
C ALA A 172 5.10 0.67 22.46
N LYS A 173 6.02 0.26 21.59
CA LYS A 173 7.46 0.18 21.83
C LYS A 173 8.07 1.57 22.11
N GLN A 174 7.56 2.62 21.50
CA GLN A 174 8.06 3.98 21.70
C GLN A 174 7.95 4.42 23.17
N TYR A 175 6.90 4.01 23.90
CA TYR A 175 6.78 4.30 25.34
C TYR A 175 7.91 3.65 26.16
N ASN A 176 8.33 2.44 25.81
CA ASN A 176 9.51 1.81 26.42
C ASN A 176 10.78 2.63 26.12
N THR A 177 10.97 3.04 24.86
CA THR A 177 12.15 3.81 24.42
C THR A 177 12.29 5.14 25.17
N ILE A 178 11.18 5.84 25.42
CA ILE A 178 11.18 7.10 26.18
C ILE A 178 11.13 6.89 27.71
N ARG A 179 11.19 5.62 28.16
CA ARG A 179 11.19 5.20 29.58
C ARG A 179 9.90 5.50 30.34
N ASP A 180 8.80 5.71 29.66
CA ASP A 180 7.47 5.71 30.28
C ASP A 180 6.96 4.28 30.39
N TYR A 181 7.58 3.54 31.31
CA TYR A 181 7.32 2.11 31.47
C TYR A 181 5.87 1.80 31.88
N THR A 182 5.22 2.70 32.62
CA THR A 182 3.82 2.52 33.01
C THR A 182 2.89 2.55 31.77
N SER A 183 3.06 3.51 30.90
CA SER A 183 2.31 3.60 29.65
C SER A 183 2.69 2.47 28.70
N ALA A 184 4.00 2.12 28.60
CA ALA A 184 4.48 1.00 27.80
C ALA A 184 3.78 -0.31 28.17
N ILE A 185 3.75 -0.68 29.44
CA ILE A 185 3.08 -1.89 29.92
C ILE A 185 1.60 -1.90 29.52
N LYS A 186 0.89 -0.78 29.72
CA LYS A 186 -0.53 -0.68 29.37
C LYS A 186 -0.76 -0.87 27.88
N VAL A 187 0.00 -0.15 27.04
CA VAL A 187 -0.21 -0.15 25.58
C VAL A 187 0.25 -1.48 24.96
N LEU A 188 1.35 -2.08 25.45
CA LEU A 188 1.82 -3.39 24.99
C LEU A 188 0.84 -4.51 25.34
N ASN A 189 0.25 -4.51 26.56
CA ASN A 189 -0.80 -5.46 26.91
C ASN A 189 -2.03 -5.29 26.02
N SER A 190 -2.46 -4.06 25.74
CA SER A 190 -3.56 -3.80 24.82
C SER A 190 -3.26 -4.31 23.41
N PHE A 191 -2.03 -4.05 22.90
CA PHE A 191 -1.58 -4.54 21.59
C PHE A 191 -1.62 -6.08 21.50
N ILE A 192 -1.04 -6.78 22.49
CA ILE A 192 -1.01 -8.26 22.51
C ILE A 192 -2.44 -8.85 22.57
N SER A 193 -3.34 -8.20 23.30
CA SER A 193 -4.75 -8.61 23.41
C SER A 193 -5.54 -8.34 22.15
N GLU A 194 -5.30 -7.21 21.47
CA GLU A 194 -6.02 -6.81 20.26
C GLU A 194 -5.55 -7.59 19.03
N TYR A 195 -4.25 -7.94 18.98
CA TYR A 195 -3.63 -8.65 17.86
C TYR A 195 -3.00 -9.98 18.27
N PRO A 196 -3.79 -10.99 18.68
CA PRO A 196 -3.25 -12.24 19.24
C PRO A 196 -2.41 -13.06 18.25
N GLY A 197 -2.66 -12.92 16.95
CA GLY A 197 -1.93 -13.60 15.87
C GLY A 197 -0.86 -12.75 15.17
N THR A 198 -0.50 -11.61 15.74
CA THR A 198 0.47 -10.69 15.13
C THR A 198 1.88 -11.30 15.02
N PRO A 199 2.61 -11.08 13.90
CA PRO A 199 4.01 -11.48 13.80
C PRO A 199 4.93 -10.72 14.78
N TYR A 200 4.44 -9.65 15.40
CA TYR A 200 5.20 -8.83 16.38
C TYR A 200 4.97 -9.24 17.84
N ARG A 201 4.30 -10.38 18.10
CA ARG A 201 3.96 -10.81 19.45
C ARG A 201 5.22 -11.10 20.30
N GLU A 202 6.22 -11.77 19.73
CA GLU A 202 7.50 -12.03 20.39
C GLU A 202 8.18 -10.73 20.84
N ASP A 203 8.31 -9.78 19.92
CA ASP A 203 8.90 -8.47 20.20
C ASP A 203 8.07 -7.70 21.26
N ALA A 204 6.75 -7.74 21.18
CA ALA A 204 5.87 -7.07 22.13
C ALA A 204 5.98 -7.65 23.53
N LEU A 205 6.06 -8.98 23.67
CA LEU A 205 6.29 -9.64 24.96
C LEU A 205 7.66 -9.28 25.55
N PHE A 206 8.70 -9.20 24.73
CA PHE A 206 10.01 -8.75 25.19
C PHE A 206 9.97 -7.31 25.72
N TYR A 207 9.40 -6.36 24.98
CA TYR A 207 9.31 -4.97 25.45
C TYR A 207 8.37 -4.81 26.64
N LEU A 208 7.35 -5.67 26.77
CA LEU A 208 6.48 -5.73 27.94
C LEU A 208 7.26 -6.22 29.18
N PHE A 209 8.09 -7.26 29.02
CA PHE A 209 8.97 -7.76 30.06
C PHE A 209 9.97 -6.69 30.48
N ASP A 210 10.72 -6.10 29.52
CA ASP A 210 11.70 -5.04 29.81
C ASP A 210 11.04 -3.86 30.54
N SER A 211 9.90 -3.36 30.05
CA SER A 211 9.17 -2.28 30.72
C SER A 211 8.75 -2.64 32.14
N SER A 212 8.28 -3.88 32.35
CA SER A 212 7.86 -4.36 33.67
C SER A 212 9.03 -4.47 34.62
N TYR A 213 10.17 -4.98 34.13
CA TYR A 213 11.41 -5.09 34.90
C TYR A 213 11.95 -3.70 35.26
N GLN A 214 12.08 -2.81 34.28
CA GLN A 214 12.58 -1.45 34.53
C GLN A 214 11.68 -0.67 35.51
N LEU A 215 10.36 -0.83 35.38
CA LEU A 215 9.42 -0.24 36.33
C LEU A 215 9.62 -0.81 37.75
N ALA A 216 9.91 -2.11 37.88
CA ALA A 216 10.12 -2.77 39.17
C ALA A 216 11.41 -2.29 39.85
N VAL A 217 12.54 -2.31 39.12
CA VAL A 217 13.85 -1.94 39.71
C VAL A 217 13.95 -0.47 40.10
N ASN A 218 13.22 0.39 39.37
CA ASN A 218 13.14 1.83 39.68
C ASN A 218 12.01 2.18 40.67
N SER A 219 11.37 1.20 41.28
CA SER A 219 10.28 1.41 42.23
C SER A 219 10.74 1.55 43.69
N ILE A 220 9.94 2.25 44.49
CA ILE A 220 10.09 2.24 45.95
C ILE A 220 9.91 0.80 46.48
N GLN A 221 10.60 0.50 47.62
CA GLN A 221 10.69 -0.84 48.16
C GLN A 221 9.34 -1.54 48.36
N ILE A 222 8.32 -0.82 48.80
CA ILE A 222 6.97 -1.35 49.05
C ILE A 222 6.26 -1.90 47.83
N LYS A 223 6.56 -1.36 46.61
CA LYS A 223 5.97 -1.79 45.33
C LYS A 223 6.88 -2.73 44.55
N ARG A 224 8.15 -2.78 44.87
CA ARG A 224 9.16 -3.50 44.08
C ARG A 224 8.88 -4.98 43.94
N LEU A 225 8.55 -5.66 45.07
CA LEU A 225 8.32 -7.10 45.06
C LEU A 225 7.14 -7.51 44.16
N GLU A 226 6.03 -6.80 44.26
CA GLU A 226 4.84 -7.05 43.43
C GLU A 226 5.17 -6.85 41.94
N ARG A 227 5.85 -5.75 41.60
CA ARG A 227 6.22 -5.44 40.22
C ARG A 227 7.23 -6.43 39.63
N LEU A 228 8.20 -6.93 40.45
CA LEU A 228 9.10 -8.00 40.01
C LEU A 228 8.34 -9.30 39.73
N LYS A 229 7.36 -9.68 40.55
CA LYS A 229 6.51 -10.85 40.26
C LYS A 229 5.78 -10.71 38.94
N ASN A 230 5.29 -9.52 38.62
CA ASN A 230 4.65 -9.25 37.33
C ASN A 230 5.65 -9.35 36.17
N ALA A 231 6.86 -8.82 36.32
CA ALA A 231 7.91 -8.95 35.29
C ALA A 231 8.30 -10.41 35.06
N ILE A 232 8.45 -11.21 36.14
CA ILE A 232 8.74 -12.66 36.07
C ILE A 232 7.65 -13.39 35.28
N LYS A 233 6.37 -13.08 35.54
CA LYS A 233 5.25 -13.69 34.81
C LYS A 233 5.32 -13.43 33.32
N VAL A 234 5.66 -12.19 32.91
CA VAL A 234 5.80 -11.85 31.47
C VAL A 234 7.03 -12.54 30.88
N TYR A 235 8.13 -12.64 31.62
CA TYR A 235 9.30 -13.41 31.19
C TYR A 235 8.97 -14.88 30.94
N GLU A 236 8.24 -15.52 31.86
CA GLU A 236 7.80 -16.91 31.72
C GLU A 236 6.89 -17.08 30.50
N GLU A 237 5.98 -16.15 30.25
CA GLU A 237 5.15 -16.16 29.04
C GLU A 237 6.01 -16.06 27.77
N LEU A 238 6.97 -15.13 27.71
CA LEU A 238 7.88 -14.99 26.57
C LEU A 238 8.66 -16.29 26.29
N ILE A 239 9.23 -16.92 27.31
CA ILE A 239 10.05 -18.14 27.13
C ILE A 239 9.18 -19.37 26.82
N ASN A 240 7.97 -19.44 27.38
CA ASN A 240 7.05 -20.55 27.09
C ASN A 240 6.50 -20.46 25.66
N ASP A 241 6.09 -19.26 25.21
CA ASP A 241 5.56 -19.07 23.87
C ASP A 241 6.67 -19.11 22.80
N TYR A 242 7.89 -18.67 23.15
CA TYR A 242 9.05 -18.58 22.25
C TYR A 242 10.32 -19.15 22.90
N PRO A 243 10.48 -20.50 23.01
CA PRO A 243 11.65 -21.12 23.66
C PRO A 243 12.99 -20.75 23.03
N GLU A 244 13.01 -20.46 21.72
CA GLU A 244 14.21 -20.06 20.96
C GLU A 244 14.21 -18.54 20.67
N THR A 245 13.60 -17.74 21.55
CA THR A 245 13.51 -16.28 21.35
C THR A 245 14.87 -15.64 21.10
N LYS A 246 14.93 -14.74 20.12
CA LYS A 246 16.12 -13.90 19.86
C LYS A 246 16.54 -13.07 21.06
N PHE A 247 15.64 -12.83 22.01
CA PHE A 247 15.85 -12.04 23.24
C PHE A 247 16.30 -12.86 24.44
N PHE A 248 16.57 -14.17 24.29
CA PHE A 248 16.88 -15.05 25.40
C PHE A 248 18.05 -14.55 26.29
N ASN A 249 19.17 -14.20 25.65
CA ASN A 249 20.37 -13.76 26.38
C ASN A 249 20.16 -12.43 27.14
N GLU A 250 19.43 -11.50 26.50
CA GLU A 250 19.12 -10.20 27.07
C GLU A 250 18.16 -10.34 28.27
N SER A 251 17.08 -11.07 28.09
CA SER A 251 16.09 -11.33 29.12
C SER A 251 16.71 -12.09 30.34
N LYS A 252 17.54 -13.10 30.07
CA LYS A 252 18.23 -13.86 31.12
C LYS A 252 19.20 -13.00 31.95
N LYS A 253 19.91 -12.07 31.30
CA LYS A 253 20.80 -11.12 31.96
C LYS A 253 20.06 -10.20 32.93
N MET A 254 18.83 -9.85 32.62
CA MET A 254 17.98 -9.00 33.49
C MET A 254 17.43 -9.78 34.70
N MET A 255 17.29 -11.11 34.55
CA MET A 255 16.77 -11.99 35.62
C MET A 255 17.82 -12.48 36.59
N ASN A 256 19.13 -12.35 36.29
CA ASN A 256 20.26 -12.69 37.16
C ASN A 256 20.71 -11.47 38.00
#